data_652aeb39c5d8562645ad96a4533f80af
#
_entry.id   652aeb39c5d8562645ad96a4533f80af
#
_cell.length_a   1.000
_cell.length_b   1.000
_cell.length_c   1.000
_cell.angle_alpha   90.00
_cell.angle_beta   90.00
_cell.angle_gamma   90.00
#
_symmetry.space_group_name_H-M   'P 1'
#
loop_
_entity.id
_entity.type
_entity.pdbx_description
1 polymer ?
#
loop_
_entity_poly.entity_id
_entity_poly.type
_entity_poly.pdbx_seq_one_letter_code
_entity_poly.pdbx_strand_id
1 'polypeptide(L)'
;MDELAGWQNGYDSKVGAKLVKEMIERDVNHPCIILWSNGNEGGWNTQTDPLFAQYDRLQKRHMVHPWADFNDLDTHHYPTYLTGVARFTNGYKVFMPTEFMHAMYDQGGGAGLRDFWDRWCTNPLFAGGFIWVYCDEAPKRSDKGGILDSDKSNAPDGVVGPRREKEGSYYAIRAQ
;
A
#
# COMPACT_ATOMS: atom_id res chain seq x y z
N MET A 1 -4.78 0.51 6.26
CA MET A 1 -5.43 -0.14 5.11
C MET A 1 -5.17 -1.63 5.21
N ASP A 2 -6.11 -2.45 4.83
CA ASP A 2 -5.88 -3.88 4.69
C ASP A 2 -6.15 -4.27 3.24
N GLU A 3 -5.27 -5.06 2.66
CA GLU A 3 -5.20 -5.30 1.22
C GLU A 3 -5.39 -6.77 0.89
N LEU A 4 -6.27 -7.02 -0.07
CA LEU A 4 -6.39 -8.31 -0.70
C LEU A 4 -5.22 -8.53 -1.64
N ALA A 5 -4.71 -9.76 -1.70
CA ALA A 5 -3.59 -10.12 -2.58
C ALA A 5 -3.72 -9.53 -3.99
N GLY A 6 -2.66 -8.91 -4.46
CA GLY A 6 -2.61 -8.22 -5.74
C GLY A 6 -2.77 -9.11 -6.97
N TRP A 7 -2.86 -8.50 -8.15
CA TRP A 7 -2.87 -9.20 -9.43
C TRP A 7 -4.05 -10.14 -9.63
N GLN A 8 -5.23 -9.75 -9.13
CA GLN A 8 -6.44 -10.58 -9.13
C GLN A 8 -7.00 -10.92 -10.52
N ASN A 9 -6.61 -10.21 -11.56
CA ASN A 9 -7.02 -10.54 -12.92
C ASN A 9 -6.49 -11.90 -13.41
N GLY A 10 -5.56 -12.52 -12.69
CA GLY A 10 -5.12 -13.89 -12.89
C GLY A 10 -5.84 -14.92 -12.02
N TYR A 11 -6.72 -14.51 -11.11
CA TYR A 11 -7.41 -15.40 -10.18
C TYR A 11 -8.81 -15.76 -10.65
N ASP A 12 -9.23 -17.00 -10.34
CA ASP A 12 -10.63 -17.37 -10.38
C ASP A 12 -11.44 -16.48 -9.41
N SER A 13 -12.56 -15.93 -9.89
CA SER A 13 -13.43 -15.07 -9.09
C SER A 13 -13.96 -15.75 -7.82
N LYS A 14 -14.07 -17.08 -7.79
CA LYS A 14 -14.45 -17.84 -6.60
C LYS A 14 -13.34 -17.79 -5.54
N VAL A 15 -12.09 -17.88 -5.96
CA VAL A 15 -10.93 -17.73 -5.06
C VAL A 15 -10.88 -16.32 -4.53
N GLY A 16 -11.03 -15.30 -5.40
CA GLY A 16 -11.10 -13.89 -4.99
C GLY A 16 -12.21 -13.64 -3.97
N ALA A 17 -13.42 -14.13 -4.23
CA ALA A 17 -14.56 -13.99 -3.31
C ALA A 17 -14.28 -14.63 -1.93
N LYS A 18 -13.64 -15.80 -1.91
CA LYS A 18 -13.23 -16.45 -0.67
C LYS A 18 -12.22 -15.60 0.11
N LEU A 19 -11.21 -15.09 -0.58
CA LEU A 19 -10.16 -14.26 0.06
C LEU A 19 -10.73 -12.97 0.65
N VAL A 20 -11.62 -12.26 -0.06
CA VAL A 20 -12.32 -11.08 0.46
C VAL A 20 -13.07 -11.40 1.74
N LYS A 21 -13.84 -12.49 1.72
CA LYS A 21 -14.58 -12.93 2.91
C LYS A 21 -13.65 -13.20 4.08
N GLU A 22 -12.63 -14.01 3.89
CA GLU A 22 -11.70 -14.41 4.96
C GLU A 22 -10.93 -13.22 5.53
N MET A 23 -10.49 -12.29 4.69
CA MET A 23 -9.81 -11.07 5.12
C MET A 23 -10.72 -10.23 6.00
N ILE A 24 -11.92 -9.91 5.52
CA ILE A 24 -12.83 -9.04 6.25
C ILE A 24 -13.33 -9.71 7.54
N GLU A 25 -13.72 -10.98 7.51
CA GLU A 25 -14.16 -11.70 8.71
C GLU A 25 -13.07 -11.76 9.78
N ARG A 26 -11.80 -11.89 9.39
CA ARG A 26 -10.66 -11.87 10.31
C ARG A 26 -10.45 -10.48 10.92
N ASP A 27 -10.53 -9.43 10.10
CA ASP A 27 -9.96 -8.12 10.44
C ASP A 27 -11.01 -7.01 10.66
N VAL A 28 -12.30 -7.26 10.44
CA VAL A 28 -13.37 -6.27 10.54
C VAL A 28 -13.46 -5.57 11.90
N ASN A 29 -13.01 -6.24 12.96
CA ASN A 29 -13.03 -5.71 14.32
C ASN A 29 -11.77 -4.89 14.69
N HIS A 30 -10.84 -4.71 13.77
CA HIS A 30 -9.65 -3.90 14.00
C HIS A 30 -9.94 -2.42 13.68
N PRO A 31 -10.01 -1.53 14.69
CA PRO A 31 -10.37 -0.12 14.46
C PRO A 31 -9.29 0.68 13.73
N CYS A 32 -8.07 0.17 13.66
CA CYS A 32 -6.99 0.78 12.88
C CYS A 32 -7.17 0.63 11.36
N ILE A 33 -8.01 -0.31 10.92
CA ILE A 33 -8.34 -0.45 9.50
C ILE A 33 -9.43 0.57 9.17
N ILE A 34 -9.10 1.52 8.32
CA ILE A 34 -10.01 2.57 7.85
C ILE A 34 -10.46 2.39 6.41
N LEU A 35 -9.74 1.58 5.64
CA LEU A 35 -9.96 1.32 4.22
C LEU A 35 -9.68 -0.15 3.91
N TRP A 36 -10.39 -0.68 2.93
CA TRP A 36 -10.08 -1.95 2.29
C TRP A 36 -9.45 -1.69 0.92
N SER A 37 -8.46 -2.49 0.54
CA SER A 37 -7.85 -2.43 -0.78
C SER A 37 -8.17 -3.69 -1.57
N ASN A 38 -8.68 -3.53 -2.78
CA ASN A 38 -9.01 -4.64 -3.66
C ASN A 38 -8.02 -4.70 -4.83
N GLY A 39 -6.99 -5.51 -4.68
CA GLY A 39 -5.97 -5.71 -5.70
C GLY A 39 -4.74 -4.82 -5.52
N ASN A 40 -3.86 -4.86 -6.51
CA ASN A 40 -2.62 -4.11 -6.56
C ASN A 40 -2.27 -3.73 -8.00
N GLU A 41 -1.63 -2.57 -8.20
CA GLU A 41 -1.04 -2.12 -9.48
C GLU A 41 -1.93 -2.35 -10.71
N GLY A 42 -3.23 -2.06 -10.62
CA GLY A 42 -4.18 -2.31 -11.71
C GLY A 42 -4.71 -3.76 -11.79
N GLY A 43 -4.24 -4.65 -10.94
CA GLY A 43 -4.64 -6.06 -10.91
C GLY A 43 -5.84 -6.36 -10.00
N TRP A 44 -6.90 -5.59 -10.07
CA TRP A 44 -8.12 -5.81 -9.29
C TRP A 44 -9.16 -6.63 -10.05
N ASN A 45 -10.11 -7.18 -9.31
CA ASN A 45 -11.27 -7.87 -9.86
C ASN A 45 -12.57 -7.20 -9.38
N THR A 46 -13.20 -6.43 -10.26
CA THR A 46 -14.42 -5.68 -9.94
C THR A 46 -15.62 -6.57 -9.58
N GLN A 47 -15.60 -7.86 -9.92
CA GLN A 47 -16.64 -8.79 -9.51
C GLN A 47 -16.67 -9.03 -7.99
N THR A 48 -15.57 -8.77 -7.30
CA THR A 48 -15.48 -8.91 -5.85
C THR A 48 -15.85 -7.63 -5.08
N ASP A 49 -15.95 -6.48 -5.74
CA ASP A 49 -16.24 -5.19 -5.10
C ASP A 49 -17.47 -5.21 -4.18
N PRO A 50 -18.62 -5.76 -4.61
CA PRO A 50 -19.81 -5.77 -3.75
C PRO A 50 -19.64 -6.56 -2.46
N LEU A 51 -18.69 -7.49 -2.42
CA LEU A 51 -18.46 -8.35 -1.25
C LEU A 51 -17.88 -7.59 -0.07
N PHE A 52 -17.12 -6.52 -0.32
CA PHE A 52 -16.57 -5.69 0.76
C PHE A 52 -17.70 -5.10 1.60
N ALA A 53 -18.68 -4.45 0.98
CA ALA A 53 -19.86 -3.92 1.68
C ALA A 53 -20.75 -5.02 2.27
N GLN A 54 -20.77 -6.19 1.65
CA GLN A 54 -21.54 -7.33 2.14
C GLN A 54 -21.00 -7.88 3.47
N TYR A 55 -19.69 -7.93 3.64
CA TYR A 55 -19.04 -8.49 4.82
C TYR A 55 -18.73 -7.42 5.88
N ASP A 56 -18.38 -6.18 5.49
CA ASP A 56 -18.21 -5.04 6.41
C ASP A 56 -19.50 -4.26 6.59
N ARG A 57 -20.53 -4.91 7.11
CA ARG A 57 -21.91 -4.37 7.20
C ARG A 57 -22.07 -3.22 8.17
N LEU A 58 -21.32 -3.22 9.26
CA LEU A 58 -21.49 -2.27 10.34
C LEU A 58 -20.70 -0.98 10.10
N GLN A 59 -19.47 -1.10 9.66
CA GLN A 59 -18.59 0.05 9.50
C GLN A 59 -18.63 0.64 8.11
N LYS A 60 -18.93 -0.20 7.10
CA LYS A 60 -19.06 0.21 5.68
C LYS A 60 -17.86 1.02 5.21
N ARG A 61 -16.66 0.55 5.53
CA ARG A 61 -15.42 1.21 5.14
C ARG A 61 -15.34 1.32 3.62
N HIS A 62 -14.75 2.40 3.15
CA HIS A 62 -14.47 2.54 1.73
C HIS A 62 -13.53 1.43 1.25
N MET A 63 -13.79 0.94 0.06
CA MET A 63 -12.90 0.06 -0.66
C MET A 63 -12.25 0.86 -1.79
N VAL A 64 -10.97 0.63 -2.04
CA VAL A 64 -10.18 1.29 -3.08
C VAL A 64 -9.58 0.28 -4.04
N HIS A 65 -9.35 0.74 -5.26
CA HIS A 65 -8.51 0.05 -6.24
C HIS A 65 -7.17 0.78 -6.32
N PRO A 66 -6.06 0.20 -5.85
CA PRO A 66 -4.76 0.83 -5.97
C PRO A 66 -4.45 1.20 -7.42
N TRP A 67 -3.82 2.38 -7.60
CA TRP A 67 -3.52 2.94 -8.92
C TRP A 67 -4.71 3.56 -9.67
N ALA A 68 -5.87 3.68 -9.07
CA ALA A 68 -7.04 4.21 -9.74
C ALA A 68 -7.74 5.32 -8.95
N ASP A 69 -8.43 6.18 -9.68
CA ASP A 69 -9.43 7.07 -9.11
C ASP A 69 -10.70 6.24 -8.85
N PHE A 70 -10.99 6.00 -7.59
CA PHE A 70 -12.13 5.18 -7.18
C PHE A 70 -12.72 5.65 -5.85
N ASN A 71 -14.05 5.67 -5.73
CA ASN A 71 -14.74 6.07 -4.50
C ASN A 71 -14.27 7.42 -3.92
N ASP A 72 -14.12 8.43 -4.77
CA ASP A 72 -13.65 9.78 -4.40
C ASP A 72 -12.21 9.85 -3.84
N LEU A 73 -11.47 8.78 -3.97
CA LEU A 73 -10.05 8.68 -3.65
C LEU A 73 -9.21 8.61 -4.91
N ASP A 74 -8.12 9.35 -4.92
CA ASP A 74 -7.05 9.23 -5.89
C ASP A 74 -5.90 8.46 -5.24
N THR A 75 -5.83 7.18 -5.55
CA THR A 75 -4.87 6.23 -4.96
C THR A 75 -3.69 5.99 -5.89
N HIS A 76 -3.17 7.05 -6.49
CA HIS A 76 -2.03 6.92 -7.39
C HIS A 76 -0.89 6.13 -6.75
N HIS A 77 -0.36 5.19 -7.51
CA HIS A 77 0.68 4.26 -7.05
C HIS A 77 2.04 4.73 -7.58
N TYR A 78 3.02 4.87 -6.75
CA TYR A 78 4.33 5.46 -7.08
C TYR A 78 4.24 6.78 -7.86
N PRO A 79 3.53 7.80 -7.34
CA PRO A 79 3.51 9.10 -7.98
C PRO A 79 4.90 9.71 -7.97
N THR A 80 5.32 10.26 -9.10
CA THR A 80 6.49 11.14 -9.08
C THR A 80 6.18 12.40 -8.28
N TYR A 81 7.21 13.11 -7.85
CA TYR A 81 7.04 14.40 -7.17
C TYR A 81 6.14 15.35 -7.98
N LEU A 82 6.40 15.48 -9.28
CA LEU A 82 5.62 16.33 -10.18
C LEU A 82 4.16 15.85 -10.36
N THR A 83 3.93 14.57 -10.41
CA THR A 83 2.56 14.01 -10.46
C THR A 83 1.77 14.41 -9.23
N GLY A 84 2.35 14.26 -8.05
CA GLY A 84 1.73 14.70 -6.80
C GLY A 84 1.39 16.19 -6.80
N VAL A 85 2.31 17.04 -7.30
CA VAL A 85 2.06 18.48 -7.45
C VAL A 85 0.94 18.79 -8.43
N ALA A 86 0.86 18.09 -9.55
CA ALA A 86 -0.21 18.27 -10.54
C ALA A 86 -1.61 17.95 -9.97
N ARG A 87 -1.71 17.00 -9.05
CA ARG A 87 -2.97 16.70 -8.35
C ARG A 87 -3.47 17.85 -7.47
N PHE A 88 -2.58 18.72 -7.02
CA PHE A 88 -2.94 19.90 -6.22
C PHE A 88 -3.64 21.00 -7.02
N THR A 89 -3.28 21.13 -8.29
CA THR A 89 -3.84 22.17 -9.17
C THR A 89 -5.15 21.76 -9.84
N ASN A 90 -5.31 20.49 -10.12
CA ASN A 90 -6.43 19.96 -10.91
C ASN A 90 -7.28 18.92 -10.17
N GLY A 91 -6.79 18.45 -9.00
CA GLY A 91 -7.46 17.41 -8.23
C GLY A 91 -8.54 17.97 -7.32
N TYR A 92 -9.65 17.29 -7.24
CA TYR A 92 -10.76 17.55 -6.29
C TYR A 92 -11.09 16.31 -5.45
N LYS A 93 -10.29 15.25 -5.58
CA LYS A 93 -10.42 14.03 -4.81
C LYS A 93 -9.41 13.98 -3.68
N VAL A 94 -9.69 13.19 -2.68
CA VAL A 94 -8.72 12.90 -1.62
C VAL A 94 -7.54 12.15 -2.21
N PHE A 95 -6.36 12.73 -2.14
CA PHE A 95 -5.12 12.15 -2.65
C PHE A 95 -4.44 11.32 -1.57
N MET A 96 -4.24 10.04 -1.83
CA MET A 96 -3.66 9.08 -0.89
C MET A 96 -2.88 8.01 -1.67
N PRO A 97 -1.60 8.22 -1.96
CA PRO A 97 -0.78 7.22 -2.63
C PRO A 97 -0.78 5.88 -1.88
N THR A 98 -1.15 4.83 -2.57
CA THR A 98 -1.24 3.48 -1.98
C THR A 98 0.11 2.80 -1.86
N GLU A 99 1.08 3.22 -2.66
CA GLU A 99 2.49 2.91 -2.47
C GLU A 99 3.33 4.09 -2.98
N PHE A 100 4.43 4.40 -2.29
CA PHE A 100 5.42 5.37 -2.75
C PHE A 100 6.74 5.18 -1.98
N MET A 101 7.82 5.80 -2.44
CA MET A 101 9.13 5.76 -1.80
C MET A 101 9.72 4.35 -1.70
N HIS A 102 9.55 3.56 -2.75
CA HIS A 102 10.20 2.25 -2.85
C HIS A 102 11.72 2.41 -2.93
N ALA A 103 12.46 1.80 -2.02
CA ALA A 103 13.92 1.98 -1.95
C ALA A 103 14.63 1.61 -3.26
N MET A 104 14.12 0.62 -3.98
CA MET A 104 14.67 0.18 -5.26
C MET A 104 14.53 1.26 -6.35
N TYR A 105 13.40 1.97 -6.41
CA TYR A 105 13.14 2.99 -7.43
C TYR A 105 13.66 4.36 -7.04
N ASP A 106 13.56 4.68 -5.75
CA ASP A 106 13.90 6.01 -5.23
C ASP A 106 15.38 6.13 -4.81
N GLN A 107 16.11 5.03 -4.84
CA GLN A 107 17.55 4.93 -4.56
C GLN A 107 17.99 5.49 -3.20
N GLY A 108 17.08 5.75 -2.29
CA GLY A 108 17.39 6.42 -1.06
C GLY A 108 16.62 5.95 0.18
N GLY A 109 15.80 4.90 0.06
CA GLY A 109 15.16 4.28 1.22
C GLY A 109 14.43 5.28 2.13
N GLY A 110 13.62 6.17 1.57
CA GLY A 110 12.90 7.18 2.33
C GLY A 110 13.64 8.53 2.52
N ALA A 111 14.85 8.68 2.01
CA ALA A 111 15.60 9.94 2.15
C ALA A 111 14.90 11.14 1.48
N GLY A 112 14.18 10.90 0.38
CA GLY A 112 13.39 11.93 -0.30
C GLY A 112 12.02 12.21 0.33
N LEU A 113 11.65 11.53 1.40
CA LEU A 113 10.31 11.65 2.00
C LEU A 113 9.95 13.09 2.35
N ARG A 114 10.90 13.85 2.87
CA ARG A 114 10.67 15.24 3.24
C ARG A 114 10.18 16.09 2.09
N ASP A 115 10.79 15.95 0.91
CA ASP A 115 10.43 16.75 -0.26
C ASP A 115 8.99 16.47 -0.70
N PHE A 116 8.60 15.19 -0.71
CA PHE A 116 7.22 14.78 -1.00
C PHE A 116 6.26 15.26 0.08
N TRP A 117 6.57 14.99 1.34
CA TRP A 117 5.70 15.23 2.48
C TRP A 117 5.43 16.71 2.69
N ASP A 118 6.47 17.53 2.74
CA ASP A 118 6.35 18.99 2.91
C ASP A 118 5.51 19.60 1.79
N ARG A 119 5.65 19.08 0.58
CA ARG A 119 4.88 19.60 -0.56
C ARG A 119 3.45 19.08 -0.55
N TRP A 120 3.24 17.80 -0.32
CA TRP A 120 1.91 17.21 -0.35
C TRP A 120 1.04 17.69 0.81
N CYS A 121 1.60 17.91 1.98
CA CYS A 121 0.88 18.47 3.13
C CYS A 121 0.36 19.90 2.90
N THR A 122 0.80 20.59 1.86
CA THR A 122 0.19 21.89 1.48
C THR A 122 -1.17 21.74 0.80
N ASN A 123 -1.54 20.52 0.39
CA ASN A 123 -2.84 20.25 -0.20
C ASN A 123 -3.83 19.77 0.88
N PRO A 124 -4.95 20.49 1.10
CA PRO A 124 -5.95 20.08 2.10
C PRO A 124 -6.64 18.74 1.78
N LEU A 125 -6.51 18.24 0.55
CA LEU A 125 -7.04 16.93 0.13
C LEU A 125 -6.01 15.80 0.30
N PHE A 126 -4.78 16.07 0.74
CA PHE A 126 -3.81 15.02 1.00
C PHE A 126 -4.12 14.30 2.31
N ALA A 127 -4.36 13.01 2.24
CA ALA A 127 -4.73 12.17 3.38
C ALA A 127 -3.60 11.31 3.94
N GLY A 128 -2.37 11.51 3.48
CA GLY A 128 -1.25 10.63 3.79
C GLY A 128 -0.99 9.62 2.68
N GLY A 129 -0.18 8.62 2.96
CA GLY A 129 0.18 7.59 1.99
C GLY A 129 0.88 6.41 2.65
N PHE A 130 1.15 5.38 1.87
CA PHE A 130 1.77 4.15 2.34
C PHE A 130 3.14 3.99 1.69
N ILE A 131 4.18 3.94 2.52
CA ILE A 131 5.54 3.70 2.04
C ILE A 131 5.70 2.20 1.75
N TRP A 132 6.24 1.86 0.61
CA TRP A 132 6.72 0.52 0.34
C TRP A 132 8.20 0.43 0.71
N VAL A 133 8.57 -0.35 1.68
CA VAL A 133 7.74 -1.19 2.53
C VAL A 133 8.25 -1.13 3.97
N TYR A 134 7.52 -1.70 4.92
CA TYR A 134 7.93 -1.62 6.33
C TYR A 134 9.22 -2.37 6.62
N CYS A 135 9.39 -3.58 6.08
CA CYS A 135 10.63 -4.33 6.26
C CYS A 135 11.05 -5.05 4.99
N ASP A 136 12.34 -5.23 4.87
CA ASP A 136 12.93 -6.01 3.78
C ASP A 136 12.25 -7.36 3.61
N GLU A 137 12.00 -7.72 2.37
CA GLU A 137 11.37 -8.98 1.99
C GLU A 137 12.41 -10.11 1.95
N ALA A 138 12.63 -10.74 3.08
CA ALA A 138 13.54 -11.87 3.20
C ALA A 138 12.97 -12.94 4.13
N PRO A 139 11.99 -13.73 3.67
CA PRO A 139 11.40 -14.79 4.47
C PRO A 139 12.44 -15.87 4.81
N LYS A 140 12.38 -16.36 6.03
CA LYS A 140 13.23 -17.45 6.49
C LYS A 140 12.77 -18.77 5.87
N ARG A 141 13.62 -19.40 5.09
CA ARG A 141 13.35 -20.67 4.42
C ARG A 141 13.68 -21.84 5.34
N SER A 142 12.67 -22.41 5.96
CA SER A 142 12.84 -23.61 6.81
C SER A 142 13.27 -24.84 6.00
N ASP A 143 12.86 -24.92 4.76
CA ASP A 143 13.22 -25.99 3.80
C ASP A 143 14.67 -25.89 3.27
N LYS A 144 15.33 -24.75 3.50
CA LYS A 144 16.71 -24.49 3.06
C LYS A 144 17.66 -24.17 4.25
N GLY A 145 17.46 -24.85 5.36
CA GLY A 145 18.35 -24.68 6.52
C GLY A 145 18.25 -23.33 7.23
N GLY A 146 17.18 -22.59 7.00
CA GLY A 146 16.90 -21.34 7.71
C GLY A 146 17.60 -20.11 7.13
N ILE A 147 18.11 -20.18 5.90
CA ILE A 147 18.61 -19.00 5.18
C ILE A 147 17.48 -17.99 4.93
N LEU A 148 17.83 -16.72 4.83
CA LEU A 148 16.93 -15.71 4.33
C LEU A 148 16.86 -15.79 2.80
N ASP A 149 15.64 -15.87 2.28
CA ASP A 149 15.39 -15.93 0.84
C ASP A 149 15.00 -14.54 0.36
N SER A 150 15.98 -13.84 -0.18
CA SER A 150 15.79 -12.50 -0.73
C SER A 150 15.77 -12.52 -2.25
N ASP A 151 14.95 -11.67 -2.85
CA ASP A 151 14.95 -11.49 -4.31
C ASP A 151 16.03 -10.48 -4.73
N LYS A 152 17.27 -10.84 -4.50
CA LYS A 152 18.46 -10.06 -4.91
C LYS A 152 18.37 -8.60 -4.48
N SER A 153 18.37 -7.68 -5.48
CA SER A 153 18.27 -6.24 -5.25
C SER A 153 16.84 -5.74 -4.91
N ASN A 154 15.82 -6.57 -5.07
CA ASN A 154 14.45 -6.17 -4.82
C ASN A 154 14.07 -6.28 -3.32
N ALA A 155 14.77 -7.10 -2.59
CA ALA A 155 14.45 -7.35 -1.19
C ALA A 155 14.85 -6.23 -0.21
N PRO A 156 15.97 -5.50 -0.38
CA PRO A 156 16.34 -4.43 0.54
C PRO A 156 15.60 -3.12 0.20
N ASP A 157 14.30 -3.09 0.40
CA ASP A 157 13.40 -1.98 0.11
C ASP A 157 12.61 -1.51 1.35
N GLY A 158 12.89 -2.11 2.50
CA GLY A 158 12.23 -1.82 3.75
C GLY A 158 12.69 -0.57 4.47
N VAL A 159 11.85 -0.10 5.38
CA VAL A 159 12.23 0.91 6.38
C VAL A 159 13.14 0.30 7.44
N VAL A 160 12.99 -0.99 7.69
CA VAL A 160 13.84 -1.79 8.57
C VAL A 160 14.23 -3.08 7.86
N GLY A 161 15.36 -3.67 8.26
CA GLY A 161 15.81 -4.94 7.73
C GLY A 161 14.92 -6.13 8.12
N PRO A 162 15.19 -7.32 7.57
CA PRO A 162 14.31 -8.49 7.70
C PRO A 162 14.19 -9.02 9.14
N ARG A 163 15.10 -8.65 10.02
CA ARG A 163 15.04 -8.97 11.46
C ARG A 163 14.62 -7.78 12.32
N ARG A 164 14.05 -6.74 11.69
CA ARG A 164 13.63 -5.48 12.33
C ARG A 164 14.81 -4.61 12.81
N GLU A 165 15.99 -4.84 12.32
CA GLU A 165 17.13 -3.94 12.52
C GLU A 165 16.87 -2.59 11.85
N LYS A 166 17.24 -1.52 12.54
CA LYS A 166 17.03 -0.16 12.05
C LYS A 166 18.10 0.19 11.02
N GLU A 167 17.65 0.56 9.84
CA GLU A 167 18.52 0.96 8.73
C GLU A 167 18.50 2.48 8.51
N GLY A 168 19.21 2.96 7.50
CA GLY A 168 19.27 4.40 7.20
C GLY A 168 17.90 5.01 6.93
N SER A 169 17.03 4.28 6.20
CA SER A 169 15.64 4.64 5.93
C SER A 169 14.80 4.87 7.19
N TYR A 170 14.98 4.03 8.23
CA TYR A 170 14.32 4.21 9.51
C TYR A 170 14.66 5.58 10.14
N TYR A 171 15.92 5.94 10.13
CA TYR A 171 16.35 7.20 10.72
C TYR A 171 15.94 8.41 9.88
N ALA A 172 15.97 8.28 8.55
CA ALA A 172 15.50 9.31 7.64
C ALA A 172 14.01 9.61 7.85
N ILE A 173 13.17 8.59 7.91
CA ILE A 173 11.72 8.74 8.13
C ILE A 173 11.43 9.26 9.54
N ARG A 174 12.14 8.77 10.56
CA ARG A 174 11.96 9.24 11.94
C ARG A 174 12.28 10.72 12.11
N ALA A 175 13.16 11.29 11.29
CA ALA A 175 13.58 12.69 11.37
C ALA A 175 12.54 13.66 10.78
N GLN A 176 11.46 13.14 10.14
CA GLN A 176 10.33 13.93 9.64
C GLN A 176 9.24 14.06 10.71
#